data_8692f3452fac3f49a9606e66ff2e2b8b
#
_entry.id   8692f3452fac3f49a9606e66ff2e2b8b
#
_cell.length_a   1.000
_cell.length_b   1.000
_cell.length_c   1.000
_cell.angle_alpha   90.00
_cell.angle_beta   90.00
_cell.angle_gamma   90.00
#
_symmetry.space_group_name_H-M   'P 1'
#
loop_
_entity.id
_entity.type
_entity.pdbx_description
1 polymer ?
#
loop_
_entity_poly.entity_id
_entity_poly.type
_entity_poly.pdbx_seq_one_letter_code
_entity_poly.pdbx_strand_id
1 'polypeptide(L)'
;MGIEVVVEGLTKSFGKQNIWQDITLTLPAGEVSVLLGPSGTGKTVFLKSIIGLLKPERGRVLINGVDMVSSPERDIYETRKLFGLMFQDGALFGSMSLFDNIAFPLREHTRKKESEIRRIVMERVDMVGLLGSEEKLPGEISGGMRKRAGLARALVLDPQIILCDEPDSGLDPVRTAFISQLLIDLNAQIDATMLIVTHNLDIAATVPDNMGMLFRRNLVTFGPREVLLTSQEPVVAQFLSGRREGPIGMSEEKDAATLAKEELNSARNPASPPRPLVPQLEPSPGLPARGAVLRRKRRVLGMLDQLPPAARRAIEDGMASARGATS
;
A
#
# COMPACT_ATOMS: atom_id res chain seq x y z
N MET A 1 -17.27 -3.95 -1.99
CA MET A 1 -16.50 -5.20 -2.03
C MET A 1 -15.31 -5.00 -2.97
N GLY A 2 -14.10 -5.30 -2.51
CA GLY A 2 -12.87 -5.06 -3.27
C GLY A 2 -12.77 -5.90 -4.54
N ILE A 3 -11.97 -5.43 -5.49
CA ILE A 3 -11.65 -6.11 -6.74
C ILE A 3 -10.18 -6.52 -6.72
N GLU A 4 -9.89 -7.70 -7.26
CA GLU A 4 -8.53 -8.17 -7.48
C GLU A 4 -7.84 -7.33 -8.56
N VAL A 5 -6.56 -7.02 -8.35
CA VAL A 5 -5.70 -6.39 -9.35
C VAL A 5 -4.57 -7.33 -9.70
N VAL A 6 -4.50 -7.77 -10.96
CA VAL A 6 -3.46 -8.68 -11.45
C VAL A 6 -2.47 -7.89 -12.30
N VAL A 7 -1.21 -7.94 -11.95
CA VAL A 7 -0.10 -7.31 -12.66
C VAL A 7 0.81 -8.40 -13.20
N GLU A 8 1.06 -8.39 -14.52
CA GLU A 8 1.85 -9.42 -15.19
C GLU A 8 2.92 -8.80 -16.08
N GLY A 9 4.17 -9.11 -15.79
CA GLY A 9 5.34 -8.77 -16.61
C GLY A 9 5.56 -7.27 -16.82
N LEU A 10 5.11 -6.43 -15.88
CA LEU A 10 5.09 -4.98 -16.06
C LEU A 10 6.50 -4.40 -16.10
N THR A 11 6.82 -3.68 -17.16
CA THR A 11 8.14 -3.05 -17.38
C THR A 11 7.98 -1.58 -17.70
N LYS A 12 8.75 -0.71 -17.03
CA LYS A 12 8.71 0.74 -17.21
C LYS A 12 10.09 1.36 -17.26
N SER A 13 10.27 2.26 -18.24
CA SER A 13 11.49 3.06 -18.41
C SER A 13 11.15 4.53 -18.69
N PHE A 14 12.06 5.44 -18.41
CA PHE A 14 12.05 6.82 -18.88
C PHE A 14 13.32 7.07 -19.69
N GLY A 15 13.18 7.13 -21.02
CA GLY A 15 14.32 7.18 -21.92
C GLY A 15 15.23 5.97 -21.74
N LYS A 16 16.49 6.19 -21.35
CA LYS A 16 17.46 5.10 -21.09
C LYS A 16 17.40 4.55 -19.66
N GLN A 17 16.67 5.22 -18.76
CA GLN A 17 16.59 4.83 -17.36
C GLN A 17 15.47 3.80 -17.17
N ASN A 18 15.83 2.55 -16.93
CA ASN A 18 14.88 1.51 -16.54
C ASN A 18 14.50 1.70 -15.06
N ILE A 19 13.20 1.84 -14.78
CA ILE A 19 12.67 2.03 -13.43
C ILE A 19 12.44 0.68 -12.78
N TRP A 20 11.75 -0.22 -13.47
CA TRP A 20 11.56 -1.61 -13.07
C TRP A 20 11.21 -2.48 -14.30
N GLN A 21 11.45 -3.78 -14.15
CA GLN A 21 11.22 -4.75 -15.22
C GLN A 21 10.56 -6.01 -14.70
N ASP A 22 9.68 -6.57 -15.51
CA ASP A 22 9.03 -7.87 -15.28
C ASP A 22 8.35 -8.00 -13.92
N ILE A 23 7.68 -6.93 -13.46
CA ILE A 23 6.95 -6.95 -12.19
C ILE A 23 5.67 -7.77 -12.36
N THR A 24 5.56 -8.82 -11.57
CA THR A 24 4.38 -9.69 -11.53
C THR A 24 3.92 -9.85 -10.09
N LEU A 25 2.68 -9.46 -9.80
CA LEU A 25 2.04 -9.62 -8.49
C LEU A 25 0.52 -9.57 -8.62
N THR A 26 -0.17 -10.09 -7.62
CA THR A 26 -1.63 -9.99 -7.51
C THR A 26 -2.00 -9.34 -6.19
N LEU A 27 -2.79 -8.26 -6.24
CA LEU A 27 -3.41 -7.66 -5.06
C LEU A 27 -4.74 -8.37 -4.81
N PRO A 28 -4.87 -9.16 -3.73
CA PRO A 28 -6.10 -9.92 -3.48
C PRO A 28 -7.26 -9.00 -3.13
N ALA A 29 -8.45 -9.35 -3.60
CA ALA A 29 -9.67 -8.59 -3.37
C ALA A 29 -9.97 -8.36 -1.87
N GLY A 30 -10.22 -7.11 -1.50
CA GLY A 30 -10.58 -6.70 -0.14
C GLY A 30 -9.44 -6.81 0.88
N GLU A 31 -8.19 -7.00 0.43
CA GLU A 31 -7.02 -7.09 1.31
C GLU A 31 -6.17 -5.82 1.23
N VAL A 32 -5.43 -5.54 2.29
CA VAL A 32 -4.47 -4.46 2.34
C VAL A 32 -3.09 -5.00 1.96
N SER A 33 -2.52 -4.48 0.90
CA SER A 33 -1.16 -4.78 0.45
C SER A 33 -0.24 -3.58 0.67
N VAL A 34 0.98 -3.81 1.12
CA VAL A 34 2.02 -2.79 1.23
C VAL A 34 3.18 -3.11 0.30
N LEU A 35 3.58 -2.15 -0.51
CA LEU A 35 4.77 -2.26 -1.35
C LEU A 35 5.88 -1.38 -0.79
N LEU A 36 6.93 -2.03 -0.30
CA LEU A 36 8.10 -1.43 0.31
C LEU A 36 9.22 -1.19 -0.71
N GLY A 37 10.15 -0.38 -0.32
CA GLY A 37 11.42 -0.17 -1.01
C GLY A 37 12.05 1.17 -0.69
N PRO A 38 13.35 1.33 -0.87
CA PRO A 38 14.04 2.60 -0.74
C PRO A 38 13.40 3.72 -1.56
N SER A 39 13.69 4.97 -1.24
CA SER A 39 13.27 6.11 -2.04
C SER A 39 13.87 6.01 -3.45
N GLY A 40 13.09 6.40 -4.47
CA GLY A 40 13.56 6.33 -5.87
C GLY A 40 13.34 4.99 -6.58
N THR A 41 12.88 3.94 -5.91
CA THR A 41 12.65 2.61 -6.55
C THR A 41 11.43 2.55 -7.49
N GLY A 42 10.73 3.66 -7.69
CA GLY A 42 9.61 3.73 -8.63
C GLY A 42 8.25 3.32 -8.07
N LYS A 43 8.05 3.31 -6.73
CA LYS A 43 6.77 2.96 -6.10
C LYS A 43 5.60 3.82 -6.58
N THR A 44 5.76 5.15 -6.61
CA THR A 44 4.75 6.08 -7.16
C THR A 44 4.52 5.86 -8.67
N VAL A 45 5.58 5.53 -9.42
CA VAL A 45 5.47 5.16 -10.85
C VAL A 45 4.61 3.91 -11.01
N PHE A 46 4.78 2.93 -10.12
CA PHE A 46 3.98 1.71 -10.11
C PHE A 46 2.49 2.01 -9.85
N LEU A 47 2.16 2.81 -8.84
CA LEU A 47 0.77 3.25 -8.60
C LEU A 47 0.18 3.93 -9.84
N LYS A 48 0.90 4.88 -10.45
CA LYS A 48 0.44 5.59 -11.66
C LYS A 48 0.25 4.65 -12.86
N SER A 49 1.01 3.57 -12.94
CA SER A 49 0.86 2.57 -14.00
C SER A 49 -0.36 1.66 -13.76
N ILE A 50 -0.65 1.28 -12.53
CA ILE A 50 -1.86 0.48 -12.19
C ILE A 50 -3.14 1.21 -12.64
N ILE A 51 -3.23 2.52 -12.42
CA ILE A 51 -4.42 3.31 -12.81
C ILE A 51 -4.39 3.80 -14.27
N GLY A 52 -3.38 3.38 -15.05
CA GLY A 52 -3.23 3.76 -16.45
C GLY A 52 -2.86 5.23 -16.69
N LEU A 53 -2.36 5.97 -15.67
CA LEU A 53 -1.84 7.33 -15.87
C LEU A 53 -0.44 7.34 -16.51
N LEU A 54 0.32 6.28 -16.30
CA LEU A 54 1.61 6.07 -16.96
C LEU A 54 1.56 4.73 -17.69
N LYS A 55 1.74 4.77 -18.99
CA LYS A 55 1.75 3.57 -19.83
C LYS A 55 3.11 2.87 -19.69
N PRO A 56 3.16 1.60 -19.23
CA PRO A 56 4.38 0.79 -19.25
C PRO A 56 4.71 0.36 -20.69
N GLU A 57 5.95 -0.02 -20.96
CA GLU A 57 6.40 -0.50 -22.26
C GLU A 57 5.99 -1.95 -22.52
N ARG A 58 5.86 -2.75 -21.43
CA ARG A 58 5.47 -4.16 -21.51
C ARG A 58 4.63 -4.56 -20.30
N GLY A 59 3.96 -5.69 -20.44
CA GLY A 59 3.11 -6.27 -19.42
C GLY A 59 1.68 -5.74 -19.46
N ARG A 60 0.87 -6.17 -18.52
CA ARG A 60 -0.53 -5.79 -18.40
C ARG A 60 -0.98 -5.65 -16.95
N VAL A 61 -2.03 -4.89 -16.76
CA VAL A 61 -2.70 -4.69 -15.47
C VAL A 61 -4.18 -5.00 -15.66
N LEU A 62 -4.61 -6.12 -15.12
CA LEU A 62 -5.99 -6.59 -15.28
C LEU A 62 -6.82 -6.24 -14.05
N ILE A 63 -7.94 -5.57 -14.27
CA ILE A 63 -8.90 -5.15 -13.26
C ILE A 63 -10.28 -5.43 -13.81
N ASN A 64 -10.99 -6.35 -13.19
CA ASN A 64 -12.35 -6.73 -13.61
C ASN A 64 -12.45 -7.06 -15.12
N GLY A 65 -11.42 -7.72 -15.66
CA GLY A 65 -11.33 -8.09 -17.07
C GLY A 65 -10.84 -6.99 -18.03
N VAL A 66 -10.63 -5.77 -17.55
CA VAL A 66 -10.07 -4.64 -18.33
C VAL A 66 -8.56 -4.59 -18.14
N ASP A 67 -7.81 -4.55 -19.24
CA ASP A 67 -6.36 -4.30 -19.20
C ASP A 67 -6.10 -2.79 -19.27
N MET A 68 -5.61 -2.23 -18.16
CA MET A 68 -5.31 -0.79 -18.03
C MET A 68 -4.17 -0.29 -18.94
N VAL A 69 -3.48 -1.19 -19.63
CA VAL A 69 -2.36 -0.88 -20.54
C VAL A 69 -2.81 -0.82 -21.99
N SER A 70 -3.70 -1.72 -22.41
CA SER A 70 -4.02 -1.95 -23.82
C SER A 70 -5.51 -1.79 -24.18
N SER A 71 -6.41 -1.76 -23.20
CA SER A 71 -7.86 -1.60 -23.47
C SER A 71 -8.18 -0.22 -24.07
N PRO A 72 -9.34 -0.06 -24.73
CA PRO A 72 -9.81 1.23 -25.21
C PRO A 72 -9.90 2.27 -24.07
N GLU A 73 -9.58 3.53 -24.37
CA GLU A 73 -9.56 4.61 -23.38
C GLU A 73 -10.90 4.77 -22.64
N ARG A 74 -12.03 4.47 -23.30
CA ARG A 74 -13.35 4.48 -22.68
C ARG A 74 -13.43 3.47 -21.53
N ASP A 75 -12.93 2.25 -21.72
CA ASP A 75 -13.02 1.18 -20.73
C ASP A 75 -12.05 1.46 -19.56
N ILE A 76 -10.86 1.99 -19.87
CA ILE A 76 -9.90 2.47 -18.89
C ILE A 76 -10.52 3.61 -18.06
N TYR A 77 -11.20 4.57 -18.69
CA TYR A 77 -11.85 5.68 -18.00
C TYR A 77 -12.95 5.20 -17.03
N GLU A 78 -13.80 4.28 -17.47
CA GLU A 78 -14.82 3.69 -16.59
C GLU A 78 -14.20 2.90 -15.43
N THR A 79 -13.12 2.16 -15.70
CA THR A 79 -12.39 1.42 -14.66
C THR A 79 -11.72 2.36 -13.65
N ARG A 80 -11.24 3.54 -14.08
CA ARG A 80 -10.68 4.54 -13.16
C ARG A 80 -11.67 5.03 -12.10
N LYS A 81 -12.97 4.98 -12.35
CA LYS A 81 -14.00 5.35 -11.36
C LYS A 81 -14.07 4.39 -10.17
N LEU A 82 -13.49 3.19 -10.31
CA LEU A 82 -13.40 2.21 -9.22
C LEU A 82 -12.28 2.53 -8.22
N PHE A 83 -11.44 3.52 -8.52
CA PHE A 83 -10.29 3.86 -7.72
C PHE A 83 -10.52 5.07 -6.82
N GLY A 84 -10.07 4.97 -5.58
CA GLY A 84 -9.77 6.09 -4.70
C GLY A 84 -8.27 6.31 -4.64
N LEU A 85 -7.82 7.55 -4.81
CA LEU A 85 -6.40 7.91 -4.83
C LEU A 85 -6.06 8.87 -3.72
N MET A 86 -5.10 8.49 -2.88
CA MET A 86 -4.47 9.36 -1.91
C MET A 86 -3.00 9.56 -2.29
N PHE A 87 -2.67 10.77 -2.75
CA PHE A 87 -1.29 11.17 -3.04
C PHE A 87 -0.57 11.66 -1.78
N GLN A 88 0.75 11.65 -1.82
CA GLN A 88 1.66 11.94 -0.69
C GLN A 88 1.28 13.18 0.14
N ASP A 89 0.93 14.31 -0.50
CA ASP A 89 0.52 15.55 0.18
C ASP A 89 -1.00 15.79 0.19
N GLY A 90 -1.79 14.74 -0.08
CA GLY A 90 -3.25 14.82 -0.24
C GLY A 90 -3.68 15.40 -1.60
N ALA A 91 -2.82 16.12 -2.32
CA ALA A 91 -3.08 16.77 -3.61
C ALA A 91 -4.39 17.57 -3.64
N LEU A 92 -4.66 18.34 -2.57
CA LEU A 92 -5.85 19.17 -2.45
C LEU A 92 -5.71 20.45 -3.29
N PHE A 93 -6.81 20.92 -3.84
CA PHE A 93 -6.90 22.22 -4.49
C PHE A 93 -6.80 23.32 -3.43
N GLY A 94 -5.73 24.13 -3.46
CA GLY A 94 -5.42 25.11 -2.42
C GLY A 94 -6.45 26.23 -2.30
N SER A 95 -7.21 26.51 -3.36
CA SER A 95 -8.24 27.55 -3.43
C SER A 95 -9.65 27.07 -3.03
N MET A 96 -9.82 25.77 -2.74
CA MET A 96 -11.09 25.19 -2.35
C MET A 96 -11.09 24.83 -0.86
N SER A 97 -12.24 24.95 -0.19
CA SER A 97 -12.42 24.44 1.16
C SER A 97 -12.18 22.92 1.23
N LEU A 98 -12.05 22.36 2.42
CA LEU A 98 -11.98 20.90 2.58
C LEU A 98 -13.27 20.24 2.08
N PHE A 99 -14.42 20.84 2.38
CA PHE A 99 -15.69 20.35 1.87
C PHE A 99 -15.69 20.28 0.35
N ASP A 100 -15.34 21.36 -0.34
CA ASP A 100 -15.32 21.40 -1.80
C ASP A 100 -14.30 20.47 -2.43
N ASN A 101 -13.12 20.33 -1.82
CA ASN A 101 -12.15 19.33 -2.23
C ASN A 101 -12.70 17.89 -2.21
N ILE A 102 -13.43 17.56 -1.13
CA ILE A 102 -14.02 16.23 -0.96
C ILE A 102 -15.25 16.05 -1.84
N ALA A 103 -16.06 17.12 -2.04
CA ALA A 103 -17.24 17.10 -2.90
C ALA A 103 -16.91 17.03 -4.41
N PHE A 104 -15.72 17.49 -4.79
CA PHE A 104 -15.32 17.66 -6.18
C PHE A 104 -15.57 16.41 -7.05
N PRO A 105 -15.11 15.20 -6.68
CA PRO A 105 -15.37 14.02 -7.51
C PRO A 105 -16.86 13.68 -7.66
N LEU A 106 -17.68 13.94 -6.64
CA LEU A 106 -19.12 13.71 -6.74
C LEU A 106 -19.78 14.65 -7.73
N ARG A 107 -19.39 15.94 -7.73
CA ARG A 107 -19.91 16.93 -8.67
C ARG A 107 -19.50 16.62 -10.11
N GLU A 108 -18.26 16.17 -10.33
CA GLU A 108 -17.73 15.85 -11.67
C GLU A 108 -18.27 14.53 -12.25
N HIS A 109 -18.45 13.51 -11.42
CA HIS A 109 -18.73 12.16 -11.91
C HIS A 109 -20.15 11.66 -11.64
N THR A 110 -20.99 12.46 -10.94
CA THR A 110 -22.36 12.06 -10.61
C THR A 110 -23.38 13.16 -10.94
N ARG A 111 -24.66 12.78 -10.96
CA ARG A 111 -25.78 13.73 -11.09
C ARG A 111 -26.52 13.93 -9.76
N LYS A 112 -25.83 13.72 -8.64
CA LYS A 112 -26.42 13.86 -7.30
C LYS A 112 -26.76 15.32 -6.99
N LYS A 113 -27.86 15.52 -6.25
CA LYS A 113 -28.22 16.84 -5.76
C LYS A 113 -27.23 17.29 -4.68
N GLU A 114 -27.03 18.61 -4.53
CA GLU A 114 -26.08 19.17 -3.57
C GLU A 114 -26.39 18.76 -2.12
N SER A 115 -27.66 18.56 -1.79
CA SER A 115 -28.06 18.04 -0.46
C SER A 115 -27.58 16.61 -0.21
N GLU A 116 -27.56 15.76 -1.24
CA GLU A 116 -27.04 14.39 -1.17
C GLU A 116 -25.51 14.40 -1.12
N ILE A 117 -24.88 15.25 -1.94
CA ILE A 117 -23.43 15.46 -1.92
C ILE A 117 -22.99 15.87 -0.52
N ARG A 118 -23.67 16.86 0.09
CA ARG A 118 -23.37 17.32 1.44
C ARG A 118 -23.44 16.18 2.45
N ARG A 119 -24.47 15.36 2.40
CA ARG A 119 -24.62 14.21 3.30
C ARG A 119 -23.43 13.24 3.16
N ILE A 120 -23.08 12.85 1.92
CA ILE A 120 -21.98 11.93 1.65
C ILE A 120 -20.64 12.53 2.11
N VAL A 121 -20.38 13.79 1.78
CA VAL A 121 -19.14 14.47 2.18
C VAL A 121 -19.01 14.52 3.69
N MET A 122 -20.06 14.93 4.42
CA MET A 122 -20.01 15.00 5.88
C MET A 122 -19.78 13.62 6.52
N GLU A 123 -20.35 12.56 5.95
CA GLU A 123 -20.11 11.19 6.39
C GLU A 123 -18.63 10.79 6.20
N ARG A 124 -17.99 11.16 5.09
CA ARG A 124 -16.56 10.91 4.86
C ARG A 124 -15.65 11.78 5.72
N VAL A 125 -16.05 13.04 5.97
CA VAL A 125 -15.35 13.94 6.89
C VAL A 125 -15.36 13.39 8.32
N ASP A 126 -16.49 12.83 8.77
CA ASP A 126 -16.59 12.16 10.06
C ASP A 126 -15.71 10.91 10.15
N MET A 127 -15.77 10.04 9.14
CA MET A 127 -14.94 8.82 9.06
C MET A 127 -13.44 9.09 9.23
N VAL A 128 -12.96 10.24 8.76
CA VAL A 128 -11.53 10.60 8.86
C VAL A 128 -11.26 11.57 10.04
N GLY A 129 -12.24 11.86 10.89
CA GLY A 129 -12.10 12.71 12.07
C GLY A 129 -11.75 14.17 11.75
N LEU A 130 -12.45 14.78 10.78
CA LEU A 130 -12.25 16.17 10.35
C LEU A 130 -13.47 17.06 10.57
N LEU A 131 -14.49 16.61 11.34
CA LEU A 131 -15.66 17.43 11.67
C LEU A 131 -15.25 18.77 12.29
N GLY A 132 -15.92 19.83 11.85
CA GLY A 132 -15.65 21.21 12.26
C GLY A 132 -14.48 21.88 11.53
N SER A 133 -13.94 21.24 10.48
CA SER A 133 -12.86 21.79 9.64
C SER A 133 -13.25 21.93 8.18
N GLU A 134 -14.51 21.71 7.83
CA GLU A 134 -15.02 21.58 6.46
C GLU A 134 -14.77 22.83 5.62
N GLU A 135 -14.94 24.00 6.23
CA GLU A 135 -14.83 25.29 5.57
C GLU A 135 -13.37 25.82 5.47
N LYS A 136 -12.42 25.13 6.14
CA LYS A 136 -11.00 25.54 6.11
C LYS A 136 -10.37 25.26 4.77
N LEU A 137 -9.43 26.13 4.39
CA LEU A 137 -8.56 25.92 3.24
C LEU A 137 -7.40 24.96 3.58
N PRO A 138 -6.83 24.26 2.61
CA PRO A 138 -5.67 23.37 2.82
C PRO A 138 -4.46 24.06 3.49
N GLY A 139 -4.28 25.38 3.28
CA GLY A 139 -3.22 26.17 3.90
C GLY A 139 -3.43 26.45 5.39
N GLU A 140 -4.65 26.30 5.91
CA GLU A 140 -5.03 26.61 7.29
C GLU A 140 -5.00 25.37 8.21
N ILE A 141 -4.64 24.23 7.69
CA ILE A 141 -4.67 22.93 8.40
C ILE A 141 -3.30 22.26 8.40
N SER A 142 -3.11 21.34 9.35
CA SER A 142 -1.88 20.56 9.47
C SER A 142 -1.69 19.57 8.30
N GLY A 143 -0.44 19.11 8.07
CA GLY A 143 -0.13 18.10 7.07
C GLY A 143 -0.94 16.80 7.27
N GLY A 144 -1.10 16.33 8.50
CA GLY A 144 -1.93 15.18 8.82
C GLY A 144 -3.42 15.38 8.50
N MET A 145 -3.95 16.58 8.71
CA MET A 145 -5.33 16.91 8.30
C MET A 145 -5.47 16.93 6.78
N ARG A 146 -4.49 17.49 6.04
CA ARG A 146 -4.50 17.43 4.56
C ARG A 146 -4.53 16.00 4.04
N LYS A 147 -3.74 15.10 4.64
CA LYS A 147 -3.72 13.68 4.27
C LYS A 147 -5.07 13.00 4.53
N ARG A 148 -5.68 13.25 5.69
CA ARG A 148 -7.01 12.71 6.01
C ARG A 148 -8.10 13.27 5.09
N ALA A 149 -8.03 14.55 4.71
CA ALA A 149 -8.94 15.13 3.71
C ALA A 149 -8.74 14.52 2.31
N GLY A 150 -7.49 14.27 1.90
CA GLY A 150 -7.18 13.54 0.67
C GLY A 150 -7.74 12.11 0.68
N LEU A 151 -7.69 11.44 1.83
CA LEU A 151 -8.29 10.11 2.01
C LEU A 151 -9.82 10.18 1.95
N ALA A 152 -10.47 11.17 2.64
CA ALA A 152 -11.90 11.38 2.54
C ALA A 152 -12.37 11.62 1.10
N ARG A 153 -11.61 12.44 0.33
CA ARG A 153 -11.87 12.65 -1.09
C ARG A 153 -11.75 11.35 -1.91
N ALA A 154 -10.77 10.51 -1.59
CA ALA A 154 -10.61 9.22 -2.26
C ALA A 154 -11.80 8.27 -2.02
N LEU A 155 -12.55 8.45 -0.93
CA LEU A 155 -13.64 7.57 -0.50
C LEU A 155 -15.03 7.98 -1.02
N VAL A 156 -15.22 9.20 -1.54
CA VAL A 156 -16.58 9.74 -1.82
C VAL A 156 -17.33 9.04 -2.95
N LEU A 157 -16.62 8.36 -3.85
CA LEU A 157 -17.21 7.59 -4.96
C LEU A 157 -17.39 6.10 -4.64
N ASP A 158 -17.29 5.70 -3.37
CA ASP A 158 -17.36 4.31 -2.92
C ASP A 158 -16.39 3.38 -3.70
N PRO A 159 -15.07 3.68 -3.65
CA PRO A 159 -14.09 2.97 -4.46
C PRO A 159 -14.00 1.49 -4.08
N GLN A 160 -13.70 0.65 -5.06
CA GLN A 160 -13.42 -0.76 -4.86
C GLN A 160 -11.92 -1.05 -4.71
N ILE A 161 -11.08 -0.10 -5.14
CA ILE A 161 -9.62 -0.14 -5.01
C ILE A 161 -9.15 1.20 -4.46
N ILE A 162 -8.32 1.19 -3.43
CA ILE A 162 -7.71 2.40 -2.85
C ILE A 162 -6.20 2.31 -2.99
N LEU A 163 -5.60 3.33 -3.59
CA LEU A 163 -4.16 3.47 -3.71
C LEU A 163 -3.67 4.62 -2.83
N CYS A 164 -2.75 4.34 -1.94
CA CYS A 164 -2.15 5.32 -1.03
C CYS A 164 -0.65 5.48 -1.32
N ASP A 165 -0.23 6.67 -1.68
CA ASP A 165 1.17 7.02 -1.92
C ASP A 165 1.74 7.73 -0.69
N GLU A 166 2.56 7.04 0.08
CA GLU A 166 3.23 7.50 1.30
C GLU A 166 2.27 8.24 2.28
N PRO A 167 1.23 7.57 2.80
CA PRO A 167 0.23 8.20 3.66
C PRO A 167 0.79 8.76 4.95
N ASP A 168 1.95 8.30 5.37
CA ASP A 168 2.66 8.64 6.61
C ASP A 168 3.76 9.69 6.42
N SER A 169 4.15 10.03 5.19
CA SER A 169 5.29 10.94 4.97
C SER A 169 5.11 12.29 5.68
N GLY A 170 6.15 12.74 6.41
CA GLY A 170 6.11 13.99 7.15
C GLY A 170 5.23 13.98 8.41
N LEU A 171 4.76 12.82 8.86
CA LEU A 171 4.07 12.65 10.13
C LEU A 171 5.05 12.15 11.22
N ASP A 172 4.80 12.56 12.45
CA ASP A 172 5.45 11.98 13.62
C ASP A 172 4.92 10.55 13.90
N PRO A 173 5.62 9.75 14.74
CA PRO A 173 5.21 8.37 15.01
C PRO A 173 3.78 8.23 15.55
N VAL A 174 3.32 9.18 16.37
CA VAL A 174 1.97 9.14 16.97
C VAL A 174 0.92 9.34 15.86
N ARG A 175 1.11 10.33 15.00
CA ARG A 175 0.20 10.58 13.86
C ARG A 175 0.26 9.47 12.83
N THR A 176 1.42 8.83 12.64
CA THR A 176 1.56 7.62 11.81
C THR A 176 0.71 6.47 12.39
N ALA A 177 0.72 6.26 13.71
CA ALA A 177 -0.14 5.25 14.33
C ALA A 177 -1.63 5.54 14.13
N PHE A 178 -2.06 6.80 14.22
CA PHE A 178 -3.44 7.19 13.92
C PHE A 178 -3.84 6.92 12.46
N ILE A 179 -3.00 7.26 11.49
CA ILE A 179 -3.31 6.99 10.08
C ILE A 179 -3.31 5.48 9.79
N SER A 180 -2.44 4.71 10.44
CA SER A 180 -2.41 3.25 10.34
C SER A 180 -3.70 2.63 10.83
N GLN A 181 -4.20 3.05 12.00
CA GLN A 181 -5.47 2.59 12.54
C GLN A 181 -6.64 2.99 11.62
N LEU A 182 -6.66 4.23 11.14
CA LEU A 182 -7.68 4.70 10.21
C LEU A 182 -7.75 3.86 8.93
N LEU A 183 -6.61 3.46 8.35
CA LEU A 183 -6.58 2.62 7.15
C LEU A 183 -7.18 1.23 7.41
N ILE A 184 -6.94 0.65 8.58
CA ILE A 184 -7.53 -0.62 9.00
C ILE A 184 -9.04 -0.50 9.21
N ASP A 185 -9.47 0.56 9.90
CA ASP A 185 -10.88 0.82 10.17
C ASP A 185 -11.68 1.04 8.88
N LEU A 186 -11.12 1.79 7.95
CA LEU A 186 -11.71 1.98 6.62
C LEU A 186 -11.80 0.67 5.84
N ASN A 187 -10.73 -0.14 5.82
CA ASN A 187 -10.79 -1.44 5.14
C ASN A 187 -11.85 -2.37 5.77
N ALA A 188 -12.00 -2.34 7.10
CA ALA A 188 -13.03 -3.11 7.80
C ALA A 188 -14.46 -2.69 7.41
N GLN A 189 -14.68 -1.37 7.21
CA GLN A 189 -16.00 -0.82 6.88
C GLN A 189 -16.39 -1.02 5.41
N ILE A 190 -15.45 -0.85 4.48
CA ILE A 190 -15.76 -0.80 3.04
C ILE A 190 -15.30 -2.03 2.27
N ASP A 191 -14.46 -2.91 2.85
CA ASP A 191 -13.89 -4.12 2.23
C ASP A 191 -13.28 -3.84 0.84
N ALA A 192 -12.63 -2.67 0.66
CA ALA A 192 -11.94 -2.31 -0.58
C ALA A 192 -10.55 -2.96 -0.63
N THR A 193 -10.08 -3.27 -1.84
CA THR A 193 -8.68 -3.65 -2.07
C THR A 193 -7.79 -2.43 -1.88
N MET A 194 -6.76 -2.52 -1.04
CA MET A 194 -5.86 -1.40 -0.77
C MET A 194 -4.43 -1.73 -1.19
N LEU A 195 -3.77 -0.79 -1.85
CA LEU A 195 -2.32 -0.79 -2.04
C LEU A 195 -1.73 0.47 -1.44
N ILE A 196 -0.85 0.29 -0.49
CA ILE A 196 -0.10 1.36 0.18
C ILE A 196 1.36 1.24 -0.28
N VAL A 197 1.93 2.29 -0.82
CA VAL A 197 3.38 2.36 -1.05
C VAL A 197 4.00 3.23 0.02
N THR A 198 5.00 2.71 0.70
CA THR A 198 5.68 3.43 1.79
C THR A 198 7.11 2.89 1.99
N HIS A 199 7.91 3.64 2.71
CA HIS A 199 9.19 3.20 3.26
C HIS A 199 9.15 3.08 4.79
N ASN A 200 8.00 3.30 5.41
CA ASN A 200 7.81 3.27 6.86
C ASN A 200 7.64 1.84 7.38
N LEU A 201 8.49 1.48 8.34
CA LEU A 201 8.52 0.13 8.90
C LEU A 201 7.36 -0.15 9.86
N ASP A 202 6.81 0.88 10.53
CA ASP A 202 5.70 0.70 11.46
C ASP A 202 4.41 0.36 10.71
N ILE A 203 4.12 1.09 9.62
CA ILE A 203 3.01 0.74 8.72
C ILE A 203 3.21 -0.66 8.15
N ALA A 204 4.41 -0.94 7.63
CA ALA A 204 4.73 -2.23 7.04
C ALA A 204 4.56 -3.39 8.02
N ALA A 205 4.89 -3.18 9.29
CA ALA A 205 4.80 -4.22 10.31
C ALA A 205 3.37 -4.46 10.80
N THR A 206 2.49 -3.44 10.79
CA THR A 206 1.22 -3.50 11.54
C THR A 206 -0.03 -3.48 10.66
N VAL A 207 0.02 -2.89 9.46
CA VAL A 207 -1.17 -2.65 8.64
C VAL A 207 -1.49 -3.78 7.66
N PRO A 208 -0.53 -4.29 6.84
CA PRO A 208 -0.86 -5.09 5.67
C PRO A 208 -1.31 -6.52 5.95
N ASP A 209 -2.07 -7.06 5.00
CA ASP A 209 -2.29 -8.50 4.83
C ASP A 209 -1.20 -9.11 3.96
N ASN A 210 -0.77 -8.38 2.92
CA ASN A 210 0.30 -8.80 2.02
C ASN A 210 1.36 -7.70 1.94
N MET A 211 2.58 -8.13 1.71
CA MET A 211 3.72 -7.24 1.56
C MET A 211 4.55 -7.61 0.35
N GLY A 212 5.15 -6.61 -0.28
CA GLY A 212 6.14 -6.79 -1.31
C GLY A 212 7.29 -5.81 -1.16
N MET A 213 8.40 -6.08 -1.81
CA MET A 213 9.54 -5.19 -1.81
C MET A 213 10.08 -4.96 -3.22
N LEU A 214 10.15 -3.68 -3.61
CA LEU A 214 10.86 -3.24 -4.82
C LEU A 214 12.29 -2.87 -4.46
N PHE A 215 13.23 -3.47 -5.18
CA PHE A 215 14.64 -3.15 -5.06
C PHE A 215 15.37 -3.37 -6.39
N ARG A 216 16.24 -2.43 -6.75
CA ARG A 216 17.07 -2.51 -7.97
C ARG A 216 16.28 -2.96 -9.20
N ARG A 217 15.16 -2.29 -9.46
CA ARG A 217 14.28 -2.50 -10.63
C ARG A 217 13.47 -3.79 -10.64
N ASN A 218 13.54 -4.60 -9.60
CA ASN A 218 12.84 -5.87 -9.50
C ASN A 218 11.89 -5.90 -8.30
N LEU A 219 10.86 -6.73 -8.41
CA LEU A 219 10.08 -7.17 -7.26
C LEU A 219 10.83 -8.33 -6.61
N VAL A 220 11.41 -8.08 -5.43
CA VAL A 220 12.18 -9.11 -4.70
C VAL A 220 11.27 -10.23 -4.24
N THR A 221 10.12 -9.88 -3.68
CA THR A 221 9.10 -10.81 -3.21
C THR A 221 7.77 -10.10 -3.05
N PHE A 222 6.67 -10.86 -3.12
CA PHE A 222 5.32 -10.40 -2.76
C PHE A 222 4.51 -11.59 -2.20
N GLY A 223 3.82 -11.37 -1.10
CA GLY A 223 2.99 -12.41 -0.47
C GLY A 223 2.47 -12.02 0.90
N PRO A 224 1.93 -12.99 1.67
CA PRO A 224 1.45 -12.75 3.03
C PRO A 224 2.52 -12.08 3.91
N ARG A 225 2.08 -11.15 4.78
CA ARG A 225 3.00 -10.38 5.63
C ARG A 225 3.92 -11.24 6.49
N GLU A 226 3.43 -12.37 6.95
CA GLU A 226 4.19 -13.30 7.78
C GLU A 226 5.42 -13.81 7.04
N VAL A 227 5.28 -14.12 5.75
CA VAL A 227 6.39 -14.62 4.90
C VAL A 227 7.46 -13.54 4.73
N LEU A 228 7.05 -12.29 4.47
CA LEU A 228 8.01 -11.20 4.29
C LEU A 228 8.68 -10.78 5.60
N LEU A 229 7.93 -10.68 6.70
CA LEU A 229 8.46 -10.31 8.01
C LEU A 229 9.48 -11.33 8.55
N THR A 230 9.35 -12.60 8.18
CA THR A 230 10.29 -13.68 8.56
C THR A 230 11.30 -14.01 7.45
N SER A 231 11.32 -13.23 6.37
CA SER A 231 12.21 -13.46 5.22
C SER A 231 13.68 -13.33 5.63
N GLN A 232 14.48 -14.27 5.15
CA GLN A 232 15.94 -14.27 5.26
C GLN A 232 16.63 -13.69 4.01
N GLU A 233 15.85 -13.23 3.04
CA GLU A 233 16.38 -12.53 1.86
C GLU A 233 17.18 -11.31 2.33
N PRO A 234 18.48 -11.17 1.98
CA PRO A 234 19.37 -10.18 2.57
C PRO A 234 18.85 -8.73 2.49
N VAL A 235 18.27 -8.35 1.34
CA VAL A 235 17.75 -6.99 1.15
C VAL A 235 16.49 -6.74 1.98
N VAL A 236 15.61 -7.73 2.08
CA VAL A 236 14.38 -7.65 2.89
C VAL A 236 14.74 -7.57 4.37
N ALA A 237 15.62 -8.46 4.83
CA ALA A 237 16.09 -8.50 6.21
C ALA A 237 16.81 -7.21 6.61
N GLN A 238 17.66 -6.65 5.74
CA GLN A 238 18.30 -5.35 5.97
C GLN A 238 17.27 -4.24 6.08
N PHE A 239 16.36 -4.13 5.11
CA PHE A 239 15.37 -3.05 5.08
C PHE A 239 14.49 -3.09 6.32
N LEU A 240 13.90 -4.24 6.63
CA LEU A 240 13.03 -4.41 7.78
C LEU A 240 13.76 -4.19 9.12
N SER A 241 15.08 -4.49 9.21
CA SER A 241 15.85 -4.26 10.45
C SER A 241 16.41 -2.86 10.58
N GLY A 242 16.38 -2.03 9.53
CA GLY A 242 17.01 -0.73 9.52
C GLY A 242 18.54 -0.77 9.66
N ARG A 243 19.19 -1.91 9.34
CA ARG A 243 20.64 -2.06 9.50
C ARG A 243 21.39 -1.32 8.40
N ARG A 244 22.55 -0.76 8.78
CA ARG A 244 23.45 -0.11 7.82
C ARG A 244 24.12 -1.11 6.87
N GLU A 245 24.40 -2.30 7.35
CA GLU A 245 25.11 -3.34 6.62
C GLU A 245 24.15 -4.17 5.77
N GLY A 246 24.46 -4.34 4.47
CA GLY A 246 23.66 -5.13 3.55
C GLY A 246 23.64 -4.57 2.12
N PRO A 247 22.77 -5.13 1.25
CA PRO A 247 22.70 -4.77 -0.18
C PRO A 247 22.25 -3.33 -0.46
N ILE A 248 21.48 -2.71 0.46
CA ILE A 248 21.04 -1.32 0.34
C ILE A 248 22.17 -0.41 0.81
N GLY A 249 22.72 0.41 -0.10
CA GLY A 249 23.75 1.40 0.20
C GLY A 249 23.22 2.82 0.27
N MET A 250 24.08 3.80 0.54
CA MET A 250 23.71 5.22 0.53
C MET A 250 23.38 5.75 -0.87
N SER A 251 23.90 5.11 -1.92
CA SER A 251 23.60 5.41 -3.33
C SER A 251 23.22 4.11 -4.03
N GLU A 252 22.10 4.14 -4.76
CA GLU A 252 21.65 2.99 -5.57
C GLU A 252 22.40 2.90 -6.92
N GLU A 253 23.08 3.96 -7.32
CA GLU A 253 23.90 4.02 -8.53
C GLU A 253 25.31 3.44 -8.24
N LYS A 254 25.38 2.11 -8.16
CA LYS A 254 26.66 1.42 -8.05
C LYS A 254 27.00 0.77 -9.39
N ASP A 255 28.30 0.74 -9.71
CA ASP A 255 28.77 0.01 -10.87
C ASP A 255 28.62 -1.51 -10.70
N ALA A 256 28.59 -2.24 -11.83
CA ALA A 256 28.41 -3.70 -11.83
C ALA A 256 29.47 -4.46 -11.01
N ALA A 257 30.70 -3.93 -10.91
CA ALA A 257 31.78 -4.54 -10.17
C ALA A 257 31.58 -4.42 -8.64
N THR A 258 31.06 -3.27 -8.19
CA THR A 258 30.69 -3.04 -6.79
C THR A 258 29.50 -3.91 -6.39
N LEU A 259 28.52 -4.06 -7.29
CA LEU A 259 27.36 -4.93 -7.08
C LEU A 259 27.76 -6.40 -6.92
N ALA A 260 28.63 -6.91 -7.80
CA ALA A 260 29.14 -8.29 -7.73
C ALA A 260 29.92 -8.56 -6.43
N LYS A 261 30.71 -7.59 -5.95
CA LYS A 261 31.42 -7.71 -4.66
C LYS A 261 30.46 -7.74 -3.47
N GLU A 262 29.39 -6.96 -3.51
CA GLU A 262 28.37 -6.94 -2.44
C GLU A 262 27.56 -8.24 -2.40
N GLU A 263 27.18 -8.78 -3.55
CA GLU A 263 26.54 -10.09 -3.64
C GLU A 263 27.43 -11.21 -3.07
N LEU A 264 28.72 -11.19 -3.38
CA LEU A 264 29.68 -12.15 -2.86
C LEU A 264 29.86 -12.03 -1.34
N ASN A 265 29.85 -10.81 -0.81
CA ASN A 265 29.94 -10.53 0.63
C ASN A 265 28.64 -10.87 1.37
N SER A 266 27.48 -10.62 0.75
CA SER A 266 26.18 -10.99 1.31
C SER A 266 26.00 -12.51 1.42
N ALA A 267 26.51 -13.26 0.43
CA ALA A 267 26.52 -14.73 0.46
C ALA A 267 27.42 -15.32 1.57
N ARG A 268 28.39 -14.56 2.07
CA ARG A 268 29.28 -14.97 3.16
C ARG A 268 28.79 -14.61 4.55
N ASN A 269 27.82 -13.68 4.67
CA ASN A 269 27.24 -13.33 5.95
C ASN A 269 26.15 -14.34 6.34
N PRO A 270 26.15 -14.84 7.57
CA PRO A 270 25.06 -15.71 8.04
C PRO A 270 23.74 -14.97 7.95
N ALA A 271 22.72 -15.66 7.44
CA ALA A 271 21.37 -15.13 7.34
C ALA A 271 20.94 -14.55 8.71
N SER A 272 20.46 -13.33 8.71
CA SER A 272 19.94 -12.72 9.93
C SER A 272 18.79 -13.58 10.50
N PRO A 273 18.70 -13.75 11.83
CA PRO A 273 17.57 -14.47 12.37
C PRO A 273 16.25 -13.78 11.96
N PRO A 274 15.20 -14.55 11.68
CA PRO A 274 13.90 -13.98 11.35
C PRO A 274 13.42 -13.07 12.48
N ARG A 275 12.76 -11.96 12.11
CA ARG A 275 12.15 -11.07 13.11
C ARG A 275 10.94 -11.76 13.77
N PRO A 276 10.71 -11.49 15.05
CA PRO A 276 9.44 -11.87 15.68
C PRO A 276 8.26 -11.24 14.92
N LEU A 277 7.19 -11.99 14.77
CA LEU A 277 5.98 -11.44 14.15
C LEU A 277 5.36 -10.38 15.07
N VAL A 278 5.24 -9.17 14.55
CA VAL A 278 4.49 -8.09 15.21
C VAL A 278 3.00 -8.32 14.98
N PRO A 279 2.14 -8.18 16.00
CA PRO A 279 0.70 -8.25 15.81
C PRO A 279 0.22 -7.25 14.77
N GLN A 280 -0.73 -7.68 13.93
CA GLN A 280 -1.42 -6.78 13.01
C GLN A 280 -2.43 -5.94 13.79
N LEU A 281 -2.64 -4.69 13.37
CA LEU A 281 -3.71 -3.86 13.90
C LEU A 281 -5.07 -4.51 13.63
N GLU A 282 -5.91 -4.50 14.65
CA GLU A 282 -7.30 -4.92 14.56
C GLU A 282 -8.20 -3.69 14.34
N PRO A 283 -9.38 -3.84 13.74
CA PRO A 283 -10.35 -2.77 13.65
C PRO A 283 -10.73 -2.23 15.04
N SER A 284 -11.02 -0.93 15.10
CA SER A 284 -11.48 -0.28 16.32
C SER A 284 -12.77 -0.96 16.86
N PRO A 285 -13.01 -0.93 18.19
CA PRO A 285 -14.19 -1.52 18.78
C PRO A 285 -15.49 -1.06 18.12
N GLY A 286 -16.38 -2.02 17.82
CA GLY A 286 -17.65 -1.76 17.13
C GLY A 286 -17.59 -1.87 15.61
N LEU A 287 -16.42 -1.96 15.01
CA LEU A 287 -16.27 -2.21 13.58
C LEU A 287 -16.29 -3.72 13.24
N PRO A 288 -16.69 -4.10 12.02
CA PRO A 288 -16.71 -5.50 11.61
C PRO A 288 -15.29 -6.09 11.53
N ALA A 289 -15.18 -7.38 11.83
CA ALA A 289 -13.93 -8.11 11.64
C ALA A 289 -13.57 -8.21 10.15
N ARG A 290 -12.28 -8.07 9.83
CA ARG A 290 -11.78 -8.12 8.45
C ARG A 290 -11.70 -9.57 7.95
N GLY A 291 -12.49 -9.90 6.93
CA GLY A 291 -12.43 -11.21 6.28
C GLY A 291 -11.06 -11.52 5.64
N ALA A 292 -10.32 -10.49 5.26
CA ALA A 292 -8.95 -10.53 4.77
C ALA A 292 -8.00 -11.34 5.67
N VAL A 293 -8.10 -11.16 6.98
CA VAL A 293 -7.24 -11.84 7.96
C VAL A 293 -7.39 -13.37 7.89
N LEU A 294 -8.62 -13.86 7.75
CA LEU A 294 -8.89 -15.31 7.63
C LEU A 294 -8.38 -15.85 6.30
N ARG A 295 -8.60 -15.15 5.19
CA ARG A 295 -8.11 -15.52 3.86
C ARG A 295 -6.59 -15.64 3.85
N ARG A 296 -5.90 -14.62 4.39
CA ARG A 296 -4.45 -14.61 4.52
C ARG A 296 -3.94 -15.78 5.39
N LYS A 297 -4.51 -16.00 6.59
CA LYS A 297 -4.09 -17.09 7.47
C LYS A 297 -4.18 -18.45 6.77
N ARG A 298 -5.22 -18.70 5.97
CA ARG A 298 -5.33 -19.92 5.16
C ARG A 298 -4.21 -20.04 4.14
N ARG A 299 -3.87 -18.96 3.43
CA ARG A 299 -2.73 -18.96 2.47
C ARG A 299 -1.41 -19.26 3.17
N VAL A 300 -1.14 -18.62 4.30
CA VAL A 300 0.09 -18.85 5.08
C VAL A 300 0.20 -20.33 5.48
N LEU A 301 -0.86 -20.93 6.01
CA LEU A 301 -0.87 -22.34 6.38
C LEU A 301 -0.58 -23.27 5.18
N GLY A 302 -1.11 -22.96 4.01
CA GLY A 302 -0.82 -23.72 2.78
C GLY A 302 0.60 -23.56 2.25
N MET A 303 1.35 -22.55 2.71
CA MET A 303 2.73 -22.28 2.27
C MET A 303 3.79 -22.75 3.28
N LEU A 304 3.43 -23.11 4.51
CA LEU A 304 4.37 -23.40 5.60
C LEU A 304 5.44 -24.43 5.22
N ASP A 305 5.05 -25.48 4.53
CA ASP A 305 5.97 -26.57 4.14
C ASP A 305 6.99 -26.16 3.06
N GLN A 306 6.73 -25.04 2.37
CA GLN A 306 7.62 -24.49 1.33
C GLN A 306 8.60 -23.46 1.90
N LEU A 307 8.44 -23.03 3.15
CA LEU A 307 9.25 -22.01 3.78
C LEU A 307 10.50 -22.61 4.45
N PRO A 308 11.58 -21.81 4.55
CA PRO A 308 12.76 -22.21 5.33
C PRO A 308 12.39 -22.54 6.77
N PRO A 309 13.04 -23.55 7.42
CA PRO A 309 12.68 -24.01 8.76
C PRO A 309 12.65 -22.93 9.85
N ALA A 310 13.53 -21.92 9.74
CA ALA A 310 13.57 -20.81 10.68
C ALA A 310 12.37 -19.86 10.52
N ALA A 311 11.97 -19.53 9.29
CA ALA A 311 10.80 -18.72 8.98
C ALA A 311 9.51 -19.45 9.42
N ARG A 312 9.40 -20.75 9.10
CA ARG A 312 8.27 -21.59 9.51
C ARG A 312 8.08 -21.55 11.03
N ARG A 313 9.13 -21.80 11.82
CA ARG A 313 9.07 -21.74 13.29
C ARG A 313 8.62 -20.38 13.81
N ALA A 314 9.20 -19.30 13.28
CA ALA A 314 8.83 -17.95 13.69
C ALA A 314 7.35 -17.62 13.40
N ILE A 315 6.80 -18.14 12.29
CA ILE A 315 5.38 -17.98 11.95
C ILE A 315 4.49 -18.81 12.89
N GLU A 316 4.84 -20.08 13.14
CA GLU A 316 4.10 -20.97 14.03
C GLU A 316 4.04 -20.41 15.47
N ASP A 317 5.18 -19.93 16.01
CA ASP A 317 5.27 -19.30 17.32
C ASP A 317 4.44 -18.01 17.40
N GLY A 318 4.51 -17.16 16.38
CA GLY A 318 3.72 -15.93 16.31
C GLY A 318 2.21 -16.17 16.23
N MET A 319 1.80 -17.21 15.46
CA MET A 319 0.38 -17.60 15.38
C MET A 319 -0.14 -18.24 16.68
N ALA A 320 0.71 -18.95 17.43
CA ALA A 320 0.36 -19.53 18.73
C ALA A 320 0.20 -18.44 19.79
N SER A 321 1.11 -17.46 19.84
CA SER A 321 1.07 -16.33 20.78
C SER A 321 -0.20 -15.48 20.61
N ALA A 322 -0.66 -15.30 19.37
CA ALA A 322 -1.91 -14.57 19.06
C ALA A 322 -3.17 -15.30 19.55
N ARG A 323 -3.14 -16.64 19.72
CA ARG A 323 -4.28 -17.42 20.28
C ARG A 323 -4.35 -17.31 21.80
N GLY A 324 -3.22 -17.17 22.49
CA GLY A 324 -3.16 -17.05 23.95
C GLY A 324 -3.54 -15.67 24.50
N ALA A 325 -3.52 -14.63 23.65
CA ALA A 325 -3.90 -13.27 24.05
C ALA A 325 -5.41 -12.99 23.97
N THR A 326 -6.20 -13.92 23.42
CA THR A 326 -7.67 -13.82 23.24
C THR A 326 -8.46 -14.73 24.19
N SER A 327 -7.78 -15.39 25.12
CA SER A 327 -8.35 -16.17 26.23
C SER A 327 -8.14 -15.40 27.56
#